data_8586fbe971ca8f03002081b0e430dca1
#
_entry.id   8586fbe971ca8f03002081b0e430dca1
#
_cell.length_a   1.000
_cell.length_b   1.000
_cell.length_c   1.000
_cell.angle_alpha   90.00
_cell.angle_beta   90.00
_cell.angle_gamma   90.00
#
_symmetry.space_group_name_H-M   'P 1'
#
loop_
_entity.id
_entity.type
_entity.pdbx_description
1 polymer ?
#
loop_
_entity_poly.entity_id
_entity_poly.type
_entity_poly.pdbx_seq_one_letter_code
_entity_poly.pdbx_strand_id
1 'polypeptide(L)'
;MKIKTLSRLFRVNQYTKNLFVIGPAFFGLELTDYELLDKLFNVFLAFCLASSAVYIANDLYSDPSTERNNPLVNSRPIQSGLVSDQQADYWFKVTISLAYLIAGLNVNIEAFRIILAYTLLNVLYTLLLKKFFMVDLLVIVAGFELRVMAGCAAIGHEMTAFLTLEIFVVCSMLVMAKRLYENLTIKDSARPTVKRYTKDLCLRNIITMAVTSNIIYILYCFYGESIPHVRHHGYMYLSCGIVMLASLRFVSLAKQERLCYNITNLFLKDWALMPLSLVWTGIVTYALYF
;
A
#
# COMPACT_ATOMS: atom_id res chain seq x y z
N MET A 1 -27.10 -6.77 9.46
CA MET A 1 -25.77 -7.38 9.58
C MET A 1 -25.04 -6.78 10.79
N LYS A 2 -24.30 -7.60 11.60
CA LYS A 2 -23.55 -7.08 12.77
C LYS A 2 -22.37 -6.20 12.30
N ILE A 3 -22.07 -5.11 13.01
CA ILE A 3 -20.97 -4.16 12.67
C ILE A 3 -19.63 -4.89 12.48
N LYS A 4 -19.34 -5.89 13.33
CA LYS A 4 -18.12 -6.71 13.21
C LYS A 4 -18.03 -7.49 11.88
N THR A 5 -19.16 -7.99 11.38
CA THR A 5 -19.22 -8.69 10.09
C THR A 5 -18.98 -7.72 8.93
N LEU A 6 -19.58 -6.53 9.00
CA LEU A 6 -19.38 -5.45 8.00
C LEU A 6 -17.93 -4.96 7.95
N SER A 7 -17.34 -4.71 9.11
CA SER A 7 -15.91 -4.31 9.22
C SER A 7 -14.96 -5.37 8.63
N ARG A 8 -15.27 -6.67 8.78
CA ARG A 8 -14.52 -7.76 8.16
C ARG A 8 -14.75 -7.84 6.65
N LEU A 9 -15.99 -7.64 6.19
CA LEU A 9 -16.34 -7.64 4.77
C LEU A 9 -15.60 -6.52 4.03
N PHE A 10 -15.58 -5.32 4.59
CA PHE A 10 -14.89 -4.15 4.05
C PHE A 10 -13.37 -4.17 4.27
N ARG A 11 -12.88 -5.13 5.06
CA ARG A 11 -11.46 -5.22 5.44
C ARG A 11 -10.90 -3.89 5.98
N VAL A 12 -11.62 -3.25 6.90
CA VAL A 12 -11.26 -1.94 7.49
C VAL A 12 -9.82 -1.91 8.02
N ASN A 13 -9.30 -3.05 8.50
CA ASN A 13 -7.91 -3.20 8.93
C ASN A 13 -6.87 -3.01 7.80
N GLN A 14 -7.30 -2.94 6.54
CA GLN A 14 -6.43 -2.66 5.39
C GLN A 14 -6.46 -1.18 4.97
N TYR A 15 -7.29 -0.35 5.60
CA TYR A 15 -7.41 1.08 5.27
C TYR A 15 -6.12 1.86 5.53
N THR A 16 -5.25 1.37 6.42
CA THR A 16 -3.90 1.93 6.62
C THR A 16 -3.08 2.04 5.34
N LYS A 17 -3.32 1.17 4.35
CA LYS A 17 -2.67 1.26 3.04
C LYS A 17 -3.13 2.47 2.21
N ASN A 18 -4.31 3.01 2.50
CA ASN A 18 -4.83 4.17 1.79
C ASN A 18 -4.24 5.48 2.33
N LEU A 19 -3.50 5.45 3.47
CA LEU A 19 -2.75 6.60 3.97
C LEU A 19 -1.65 7.07 2.98
N PHE A 20 -1.25 6.23 2.04
CA PHE A 20 -0.35 6.64 0.95
C PHE A 20 -0.90 7.83 0.12
N VAL A 21 -2.21 8.05 0.13
CA VAL A 21 -2.85 9.25 -0.46
C VAL A 21 -2.34 10.54 0.17
N ILE A 22 -1.97 10.53 1.46
CA ILE A 22 -1.54 11.73 2.20
C ILE A 22 -0.06 12.07 1.94
N GLY A 23 0.73 11.08 1.49
CA GLY A 23 2.17 11.27 1.27
C GLY A 23 2.54 12.50 0.45
N PRO A 24 1.90 12.75 -0.72
CA PRO A 24 2.19 13.94 -1.53
C PRO A 24 2.03 15.26 -0.78
N ALA A 25 0.96 15.41 -0.01
CA ALA A 25 0.72 16.64 0.76
C ALA A 25 1.72 16.82 1.90
N PHE A 26 2.21 15.73 2.48
CA PHE A 26 3.24 15.80 3.52
C PHE A 26 4.56 16.36 2.95
N PHE A 27 5.03 15.83 1.81
CA PHE A 27 6.26 16.27 1.17
C PHE A 27 6.10 17.58 0.37
N GLY A 28 4.87 17.90 -0.07
CA GLY A 28 4.53 19.14 -0.77
C GLY A 28 4.27 20.34 0.15
N LEU A 29 4.38 20.17 1.48
CA LEU A 29 4.12 21.22 2.49
C LEU A 29 2.65 21.72 2.53
N GLU A 30 1.70 20.89 2.07
CA GLU A 30 0.29 21.27 1.92
C GLU A 30 -0.60 20.86 3.12
N LEU A 31 0.00 20.28 4.18
CA LEU A 31 -0.80 19.84 5.35
C LEU A 31 -1.34 20.98 6.23
N THR A 32 -1.02 22.22 5.93
CA THR A 32 -1.55 23.41 6.62
C THR A 32 -2.72 24.05 5.92
N ASP A 33 -3.04 23.63 4.69
CA ASP A 33 -4.17 24.14 3.91
C ASP A 33 -5.43 23.30 4.17
N TYR A 34 -6.44 23.90 4.79
CA TYR A 34 -7.69 23.22 5.16
C TYR A 34 -8.52 22.77 3.96
N GLU A 35 -8.49 23.51 2.84
CA GLU A 35 -9.23 23.13 1.63
C GLU A 35 -8.61 21.86 1.00
N LEU A 36 -7.28 21.82 0.94
CA LEU A 36 -6.55 20.64 0.44
C LEU A 36 -6.70 19.45 1.37
N LEU A 37 -6.73 19.67 2.69
CA LEU A 37 -6.99 18.58 3.66
C LEU A 37 -8.38 17.97 3.48
N ASP A 38 -9.41 18.77 3.18
CA ASP A 38 -10.74 18.24 2.89
C ASP A 38 -10.74 17.37 1.63
N LYS A 39 -10.11 17.82 0.54
CA LYS A 39 -9.95 17.03 -0.68
C LYS A 39 -9.18 15.74 -0.43
N LEU A 40 -8.10 15.77 0.35
CA LEU A 40 -7.32 14.59 0.73
C LEU A 40 -8.15 13.61 1.56
N PHE A 41 -8.95 14.11 2.50
CA PHE A 41 -9.85 13.26 3.28
C PHE A 41 -10.89 12.59 2.39
N ASN A 42 -11.49 13.32 1.44
CA ASN A 42 -12.44 12.77 0.48
C ASN A 42 -11.80 11.70 -0.44
N VAL A 43 -10.57 11.91 -0.94
CA VAL A 43 -9.82 10.90 -1.71
C VAL A 43 -9.50 9.68 -0.86
N PHE A 44 -9.05 9.87 0.38
CA PHE A 44 -8.81 8.77 1.30
C PHE A 44 -10.08 7.93 1.53
N LEU A 45 -11.21 8.58 1.79
CA LEU A 45 -12.49 7.91 1.97
C LEU A 45 -12.91 7.16 0.69
N ALA A 46 -12.79 7.79 -0.47
CA ALA A 46 -13.09 7.17 -1.76
C ALA A 46 -12.21 5.92 -2.01
N PHE A 47 -10.91 5.96 -1.68
CA PHE A 47 -10.04 4.78 -1.75
C PHE A 47 -10.40 3.71 -0.72
N CYS A 48 -10.85 4.07 0.48
CA CYS A 48 -11.36 3.09 1.45
C CYS A 48 -12.57 2.33 0.92
N LEU A 49 -13.50 3.03 0.29
CA LEU A 49 -14.68 2.44 -0.32
C LEU A 49 -14.33 1.61 -1.58
N ALA A 50 -13.50 2.14 -2.48
CA ALA A 50 -13.05 1.43 -3.67
C ALA A 50 -12.26 0.16 -3.32
N SER A 51 -11.35 0.21 -2.34
CA SER A 51 -10.61 -0.96 -1.88
C SER A 51 -11.53 -2.00 -1.22
N SER A 52 -12.56 -1.56 -0.49
CA SER A 52 -13.59 -2.48 0.05
C SER A 52 -14.34 -3.19 -1.07
N ALA A 53 -14.78 -2.45 -2.10
CA ALA A 53 -15.43 -3.03 -3.27
C ALA A 53 -14.53 -4.07 -3.95
N VAL A 54 -13.26 -3.73 -4.19
CA VAL A 54 -12.27 -4.65 -4.76
C VAL A 54 -12.09 -5.91 -3.92
N TYR A 55 -12.04 -5.80 -2.59
CA TYR A 55 -11.93 -6.97 -1.71
C TYR A 55 -13.19 -7.84 -1.74
N ILE A 56 -14.38 -7.24 -1.79
CA ILE A 56 -15.64 -7.96 -1.93
C ILE A 56 -15.66 -8.70 -3.28
N ALA A 57 -15.32 -8.02 -4.38
CA ALA A 57 -15.24 -8.64 -5.70
C ALA A 57 -14.23 -9.78 -5.75
N ASN A 58 -13.06 -9.60 -5.13
CA ASN A 58 -12.06 -10.66 -5.05
C ASN A 58 -12.56 -11.87 -4.25
N ASP A 59 -13.34 -11.67 -3.19
CA ASP A 59 -13.90 -12.77 -2.40
C ASP A 59 -15.07 -13.47 -3.12
N LEU A 60 -15.86 -12.74 -3.93
CA LEU A 60 -16.95 -13.29 -4.73
C LEU A 60 -16.47 -14.07 -5.97
N TYR A 61 -15.50 -13.50 -6.72
CA TYR A 61 -15.12 -13.99 -8.05
C TYR A 61 -13.79 -14.74 -8.08
N SER A 62 -13.09 -14.89 -6.95
CA SER A 62 -11.91 -15.75 -6.90
C SER A 62 -12.30 -17.22 -6.86
N ASP A 63 -11.62 -18.03 -7.67
CA ASP A 63 -11.75 -19.48 -7.62
C ASP A 63 -11.35 -20.00 -6.23
N PRO A 64 -12.28 -20.63 -5.48
CA PRO A 64 -11.98 -21.17 -4.15
C PRO A 64 -10.85 -22.20 -4.15
N SER A 65 -10.63 -22.90 -5.26
CA SER A 65 -9.57 -23.91 -5.40
C SER A 65 -8.18 -23.30 -5.30
N THR A 66 -8.02 -22.04 -5.73
CA THR A 66 -6.71 -21.36 -5.73
C THR A 66 -6.28 -20.87 -4.33
N GLU A 67 -7.19 -20.88 -3.37
CA GLU A 67 -6.92 -20.39 -2.01
C GLU A 67 -7.26 -21.42 -0.92
N ARG A 68 -7.61 -22.66 -1.30
CA ARG A 68 -8.13 -23.72 -0.42
C ARG A 68 -7.26 -23.98 0.83
N ASN A 69 -5.95 -23.84 0.71
CA ASN A 69 -5.00 -24.11 1.82
C ASN A 69 -4.58 -22.84 2.59
N ASN A 70 -5.22 -21.69 2.32
CA ASN A 70 -4.92 -20.46 3.05
C ASN A 70 -5.87 -20.34 4.25
N PRO A 71 -5.40 -20.51 5.50
CA PRO A 71 -6.24 -20.49 6.69
C PRO A 71 -6.96 -19.14 6.90
N LEU A 72 -6.44 -18.07 6.31
CA LEU A 72 -7.05 -16.75 6.40
C LEU A 72 -8.28 -16.60 5.48
N VAL A 73 -8.43 -17.45 4.48
CA VAL A 73 -9.58 -17.41 3.56
C VAL A 73 -10.83 -17.92 4.28
N ASN A 74 -10.72 -18.98 5.04
CA ASN A 74 -11.85 -19.57 5.77
C ASN A 74 -12.46 -18.63 6.82
N SER A 75 -11.74 -17.59 7.23
CA SER A 75 -12.22 -16.57 8.17
C SER A 75 -12.96 -15.41 7.50
N ARG A 76 -13.01 -15.36 6.15
CA ARG A 76 -13.67 -14.29 5.41
C ARG A 76 -15.20 -14.45 5.46
N PRO A 77 -15.96 -13.35 5.59
CA PRO A 77 -17.41 -13.41 5.79
C PRO A 77 -18.20 -14.16 4.70
N ILE A 78 -17.77 -14.06 3.45
CA ILE A 78 -18.45 -14.73 2.31
C ILE A 78 -18.13 -16.24 2.38
N GLN A 79 -16.86 -16.64 2.45
CA GLN A 79 -16.45 -18.04 2.49
C GLN A 79 -16.95 -18.78 3.75
N SER A 80 -17.13 -18.06 4.85
CA SER A 80 -17.67 -18.62 6.09
C SER A 80 -19.21 -18.68 6.15
N GLY A 81 -19.90 -18.24 5.08
CA GLY A 81 -21.36 -18.20 5.00
C GLY A 81 -22.04 -17.14 5.88
N LEU A 82 -21.27 -16.22 6.49
CA LEU A 82 -21.81 -15.13 7.31
C LEU A 82 -22.45 -14.02 6.46
N VAL A 83 -22.11 -13.93 5.19
CA VAL A 83 -22.63 -12.99 4.20
C VAL A 83 -22.95 -13.77 2.94
N SER A 84 -24.20 -13.67 2.44
CA SER A 84 -24.58 -14.30 1.18
C SER A 84 -24.00 -13.55 -0.02
N ASP A 85 -23.89 -14.24 -1.18
CA ASP A 85 -23.40 -13.64 -2.42
C ASP A 85 -24.24 -12.44 -2.85
N GLN A 86 -25.56 -12.49 -2.65
CA GLN A 86 -26.48 -11.38 -2.95
C GLN A 86 -26.20 -10.16 -2.06
N GLN A 87 -25.95 -10.38 -0.76
CA GLN A 87 -25.59 -9.30 0.16
C GLN A 87 -24.22 -8.71 -0.18
N ALA A 88 -23.27 -9.55 -0.56
CA ALA A 88 -21.93 -9.12 -0.96
C ALA A 88 -21.99 -8.29 -2.25
N ASP A 89 -22.75 -8.72 -3.27
CA ASP A 89 -22.97 -7.99 -4.52
C ASP A 89 -23.65 -6.62 -4.28
N TYR A 90 -24.63 -6.58 -3.39
CA TYR A 90 -25.25 -5.30 -2.97
C TYR A 90 -24.21 -4.35 -2.37
N TRP A 91 -23.39 -4.83 -1.41
CA TRP A 91 -22.37 -3.99 -0.78
C TRP A 91 -21.24 -3.59 -1.74
N PHE A 92 -20.89 -4.47 -2.69
CA PHE A 92 -19.97 -4.12 -3.77
C PHE A 92 -20.49 -2.92 -4.57
N LYS A 93 -21.75 -2.98 -5.03
CA LYS A 93 -22.37 -1.90 -5.81
C LYS A 93 -22.45 -0.60 -5.02
N VAL A 94 -22.86 -0.66 -3.76
CA VAL A 94 -22.96 0.52 -2.89
C VAL A 94 -21.58 1.16 -2.67
N THR A 95 -20.58 0.37 -2.29
CA THR A 95 -19.25 0.93 -1.97
C THR A 95 -18.54 1.51 -3.20
N ILE A 96 -18.66 0.85 -4.37
CA ILE A 96 -18.02 1.36 -5.59
C ILE A 96 -18.70 2.61 -6.11
N SER A 97 -20.05 2.66 -6.07
CA SER A 97 -20.80 3.86 -6.49
C SER A 97 -20.48 5.06 -5.60
N LEU A 98 -20.44 4.88 -4.28
CA LEU A 98 -20.08 5.93 -3.36
C LEU A 98 -18.63 6.40 -3.55
N ALA A 99 -17.68 5.47 -3.81
CA ALA A 99 -16.29 5.83 -4.09
C ALA A 99 -16.18 6.75 -5.31
N TYR A 100 -16.91 6.43 -6.39
CA TYR A 100 -16.87 7.22 -7.61
C TYR A 100 -17.58 8.59 -7.44
N LEU A 101 -18.70 8.63 -6.72
CA LEU A 101 -19.40 9.87 -6.43
C LEU A 101 -18.53 10.81 -5.60
N ILE A 102 -17.93 10.31 -4.52
CA ILE A 102 -17.06 11.13 -3.67
C ILE A 102 -15.85 11.63 -4.47
N ALA A 103 -15.18 10.79 -5.23
CA ALA A 103 -14.02 11.19 -6.02
C ALA A 103 -14.37 12.24 -7.08
N GLY A 104 -15.47 12.06 -7.81
CA GLY A 104 -15.85 12.94 -8.91
C GLY A 104 -16.47 14.25 -8.46
N LEU A 105 -17.27 14.25 -7.40
CA LEU A 105 -18.01 15.43 -6.95
C LEU A 105 -17.27 16.26 -5.89
N ASN A 106 -16.58 15.59 -4.95
CA ASN A 106 -15.96 16.26 -3.82
C ASN A 106 -14.45 16.49 -4.01
N VAL A 107 -13.83 15.88 -5.02
CA VAL A 107 -12.41 16.09 -5.31
C VAL A 107 -12.23 16.68 -6.70
N ASN A 108 -12.09 15.87 -7.73
CA ASN A 108 -12.01 16.28 -9.13
C ASN A 108 -12.11 15.07 -10.09
N ILE A 109 -12.22 15.37 -11.38
CA ILE A 109 -12.33 14.35 -12.44
C ILE A 109 -11.08 13.46 -12.53
N GLU A 110 -9.91 14.00 -12.19
CA GLU A 110 -8.66 13.24 -12.26
C GLU A 110 -8.60 12.18 -11.13
N ALA A 111 -8.97 12.53 -9.92
CA ALA A 111 -9.12 11.58 -8.81
C ALA A 111 -10.12 10.47 -9.15
N PHE A 112 -11.25 10.81 -9.80
CA PHE A 112 -12.22 9.83 -10.29
C PHE A 112 -11.58 8.86 -11.30
N ARG A 113 -10.86 9.37 -12.31
CA ARG A 113 -10.18 8.55 -13.32
C ARG A 113 -9.16 7.59 -12.70
N ILE A 114 -8.39 8.08 -11.72
CA ILE A 114 -7.37 7.28 -11.02
C ILE A 114 -8.04 6.16 -10.22
N ILE A 115 -9.13 6.44 -9.48
CA ILE A 115 -9.86 5.43 -8.72
C ILE A 115 -10.55 4.41 -9.64
N LEU A 116 -11.05 4.86 -10.79
CA LEU A 116 -11.57 3.96 -11.83
C LEU A 116 -10.46 3.03 -12.35
N ALA A 117 -9.27 3.59 -12.70
CA ALA A 117 -8.13 2.80 -13.14
C ALA A 117 -7.68 1.78 -12.07
N TYR A 118 -7.64 2.20 -10.78
CA TYR A 118 -7.37 1.31 -9.66
C TYR A 118 -8.36 0.15 -9.58
N THR A 119 -9.64 0.44 -9.73
CA THR A 119 -10.70 -0.58 -9.66
C THR A 119 -10.58 -1.57 -10.82
N LEU A 120 -10.43 -1.07 -12.06
CA LEU A 120 -10.26 -1.91 -13.25
C LEU A 120 -9.01 -2.79 -13.16
N LEU A 121 -7.87 -2.22 -12.73
CA LEU A 121 -6.63 -2.97 -12.52
C LEU A 121 -6.83 -4.13 -11.53
N ASN A 122 -7.51 -3.88 -10.41
CA ASN A 122 -7.74 -4.90 -9.39
C ASN A 122 -8.78 -5.96 -9.80
N VAL A 123 -9.77 -5.59 -10.62
CA VAL A 123 -10.70 -6.57 -11.24
C VAL A 123 -9.91 -7.48 -12.19
N LEU A 124 -9.08 -6.91 -13.07
CA LEU A 124 -8.21 -7.68 -13.97
C LEU A 124 -7.23 -8.56 -13.17
N TYR A 125 -6.69 -8.04 -12.07
CA TYR A 125 -5.85 -8.83 -11.16
C TYR A 125 -6.61 -10.04 -10.61
N THR A 126 -7.82 -9.84 -10.13
CA THR A 126 -8.64 -10.91 -9.55
C THR A 126 -8.95 -12.01 -10.56
N LEU A 127 -9.30 -11.63 -11.79
CA LEU A 127 -9.71 -12.56 -12.84
C LEU A 127 -8.52 -13.27 -13.50
N LEU A 128 -7.46 -12.53 -13.84
CA LEU A 128 -6.42 -12.99 -14.75
C LEU A 128 -4.99 -12.84 -14.18
N LEU A 129 -4.60 -11.61 -13.78
CA LEU A 129 -3.20 -11.23 -13.62
C LEU A 129 -2.50 -11.91 -12.43
N LYS A 130 -3.24 -12.29 -11.39
CA LYS A 130 -2.70 -13.00 -10.22
C LYS A 130 -2.09 -14.37 -10.54
N LYS A 131 -2.34 -14.90 -11.75
CA LYS A 131 -1.80 -16.19 -12.22
C LYS A 131 -0.41 -16.08 -12.85
N PHE A 132 0.02 -14.86 -13.19
CA PHE A 132 1.30 -14.62 -13.85
C PHE A 132 2.37 -14.19 -12.85
N PHE A 133 3.51 -14.91 -12.90
CA PHE A 133 4.66 -14.61 -12.06
C PHE A 133 5.22 -13.21 -12.35
N MET A 134 5.59 -12.48 -11.32
CA MET A 134 6.02 -11.08 -11.32
C MET A 134 4.92 -10.07 -11.70
N VAL A 135 3.98 -10.40 -12.58
CA VAL A 135 2.85 -9.51 -12.89
C VAL A 135 1.96 -9.29 -11.65
N ASP A 136 1.77 -10.34 -10.85
CA ASP A 136 1.05 -10.25 -9.59
C ASP A 136 1.68 -9.26 -8.60
N LEU A 137 3.02 -9.13 -8.60
CA LEU A 137 3.75 -8.14 -7.84
C LEU A 137 3.54 -6.73 -8.42
N LEU A 138 3.75 -6.57 -9.72
CA LEU A 138 3.65 -5.27 -10.40
C LEU A 138 2.26 -4.64 -10.24
N VAL A 139 1.20 -5.44 -10.30
CA VAL A 139 -0.17 -4.94 -10.10
C VAL A 139 -0.38 -4.43 -8.66
N ILE A 140 0.18 -5.10 -7.67
CA ILE A 140 0.08 -4.64 -6.28
C ILE A 140 0.84 -3.31 -6.10
N VAL A 141 2.04 -3.20 -6.68
CA VAL A 141 2.85 -1.97 -6.66
C VAL A 141 2.10 -0.83 -7.36
N ALA A 142 1.58 -1.07 -8.58
CA ALA A 142 0.78 -0.09 -9.31
C ALA A 142 -0.45 0.38 -8.50
N GLY A 143 -1.05 -0.50 -7.70
CA GLY A 143 -2.12 -0.13 -6.78
C GLY A 143 -1.67 0.87 -5.69
N PHE A 144 -0.41 0.86 -5.25
CA PHE A 144 0.14 1.87 -4.35
C PHE A 144 0.47 3.17 -5.09
N GLU A 145 1.05 3.08 -6.29
CA GLU A 145 1.28 4.24 -7.16
C GLU A 145 0.00 5.03 -7.41
N LEU A 146 -1.08 4.35 -7.79
CA LEU A 146 -2.38 4.98 -8.04
C LEU A 146 -2.94 5.70 -6.80
N ARG A 147 -2.65 5.23 -5.57
CA ARG A 147 -3.04 5.95 -4.35
C ARG A 147 -2.28 7.26 -4.20
N VAL A 148 -0.97 7.23 -4.43
CA VAL A 148 -0.12 8.42 -4.37
C VAL A 148 -0.51 9.41 -5.47
N MET A 149 -0.72 8.92 -6.72
CA MET A 149 -1.20 9.74 -7.84
C MET A 149 -2.53 10.44 -7.51
N ALA A 150 -3.46 9.75 -6.86
CA ALA A 150 -4.74 10.35 -6.48
C ALA A 150 -4.57 11.42 -5.38
N GLY A 151 -3.61 11.24 -4.47
CA GLY A 151 -3.21 12.27 -3.51
C GLY A 151 -2.64 13.51 -4.21
N CYS A 152 -1.73 13.32 -5.18
CA CYS A 152 -1.22 14.40 -6.02
C CYS A 152 -2.35 15.12 -6.76
N ALA A 153 -3.25 14.38 -7.41
CA ALA A 153 -4.39 14.95 -8.12
C ALA A 153 -5.33 15.77 -7.21
N ALA A 154 -5.50 15.36 -5.94
CA ALA A 154 -6.33 16.08 -4.98
C ALA A 154 -5.76 17.45 -4.62
N ILE A 155 -4.44 17.59 -4.55
CA ILE A 155 -3.75 18.84 -4.21
C ILE A 155 -3.30 19.63 -5.45
N GLY A 156 -3.62 19.15 -6.66
CA GLY A 156 -3.26 19.84 -7.90
C GLY A 156 -1.78 19.75 -8.28
N HIS A 157 -1.06 18.76 -7.76
CA HIS A 157 0.35 18.52 -8.04
C HIS A 157 0.57 17.32 -8.95
N GLU A 158 1.68 17.30 -9.67
CA GLU A 158 2.13 16.14 -10.42
C GLU A 158 2.99 15.23 -9.52
N MET A 159 2.97 13.94 -9.80
CA MET A 159 3.79 12.98 -9.08
C MET A 159 5.24 13.08 -9.57
N THR A 160 6.17 13.40 -8.65
CA THR A 160 7.58 13.58 -9.00
C THR A 160 8.25 12.24 -9.32
N ALA A 161 9.34 12.27 -10.12
CA ALA A 161 10.10 11.08 -10.47
C ALA A 161 10.69 10.38 -9.20
N PHE A 162 11.18 11.15 -8.23
CA PHE A 162 11.70 10.61 -6.98
C PHE A 162 10.61 9.85 -6.21
N LEU A 163 9.42 10.43 -6.09
CA LEU A 163 8.32 9.81 -5.37
C LEU A 163 7.84 8.54 -6.07
N THR A 164 7.71 8.56 -7.40
CA THR A 164 7.36 7.38 -8.21
C THR A 164 8.37 6.26 -8.00
N LEU A 165 9.66 6.53 -8.17
CA LEU A 165 10.71 5.52 -8.03
C LEU A 165 10.77 4.96 -6.60
N GLU A 166 10.66 5.81 -5.59
CA GLU A 166 10.71 5.37 -4.18
C GLU A 166 9.51 4.49 -3.82
N ILE A 167 8.29 4.88 -4.19
CA ILE A 167 7.09 4.06 -3.98
C ILE A 167 7.21 2.72 -4.70
N PHE A 168 7.67 2.73 -5.96
CA PHE A 168 7.88 1.51 -6.73
C PHE A 168 8.84 0.55 -6.01
N VAL A 169 9.99 1.05 -5.58
CA VAL A 169 11.05 0.24 -4.97
C VAL A 169 10.62 -0.26 -3.58
N VAL A 170 10.12 0.63 -2.73
CA VAL A 170 9.68 0.26 -1.37
C VAL A 170 8.53 -0.72 -1.42
N CYS A 171 7.49 -0.46 -2.22
CA CYS A 171 6.35 -1.37 -2.33
C CYS A 171 6.76 -2.73 -2.92
N SER A 172 7.68 -2.76 -3.90
CA SER A 172 8.23 -4.01 -4.44
C SER A 172 8.95 -4.81 -3.35
N MET A 173 9.78 -4.15 -2.52
CA MET A 173 10.45 -4.76 -1.37
C MET A 173 9.45 -5.38 -0.39
N LEU A 174 8.39 -4.65 -0.04
CA LEU A 174 7.35 -5.14 0.88
C LEU A 174 6.56 -6.31 0.30
N VAL A 175 6.25 -6.28 -1.00
CA VAL A 175 5.56 -7.40 -1.68
C VAL A 175 6.46 -8.62 -1.75
N MET A 176 7.76 -8.47 -2.03
CA MET A 176 8.72 -9.59 -2.00
C MET A 176 8.82 -10.21 -0.60
N ALA A 177 8.85 -9.39 0.45
CA ALA A 177 8.83 -9.89 1.84
C ALA A 177 7.56 -10.68 2.15
N LYS A 178 6.40 -10.22 1.66
CA LYS A 178 5.15 -10.96 1.77
C LYS A 178 5.20 -12.30 1.02
N ARG A 179 5.76 -12.34 -0.19
CA ARG A 179 5.91 -13.58 -0.96
C ARG A 179 6.88 -14.55 -0.29
N LEU A 180 7.96 -14.05 0.30
CA LEU A 180 8.86 -14.85 1.11
C LEU A 180 8.11 -15.51 2.28
N TYR A 181 7.35 -14.74 3.03
CA TYR A 181 6.52 -15.27 4.13
C TYR A 181 5.53 -16.34 3.65
N GLU A 182 4.79 -16.07 2.56
CA GLU A 182 3.83 -17.01 1.98
C GLU A 182 4.53 -18.34 1.54
N ASN A 183 5.69 -18.24 0.92
CA ASN A 183 6.46 -19.42 0.47
C ASN A 183 6.95 -20.28 1.65
N LEU A 184 7.40 -19.64 2.74
CA LEU A 184 7.90 -20.34 3.94
C LEU A 184 6.78 -20.96 4.78
N THR A 185 5.59 -20.32 4.81
CA THR A 185 4.53 -20.68 5.77
C THR A 185 3.45 -21.57 5.15
N ILE A 186 3.14 -21.36 3.85
CA ILE A 186 2.06 -22.06 3.16
C ILE A 186 2.66 -23.12 2.24
N LYS A 187 3.05 -24.27 2.82
CA LYS A 187 3.74 -25.37 2.11
C LYS A 187 2.98 -25.90 0.88
N ASP A 188 1.66 -25.85 0.90
CA ASP A 188 0.80 -26.30 -0.20
C ASP A 188 -0.04 -25.13 -0.76
N SER A 189 0.60 -23.98 -1.02
CA SER A 189 -0.09 -22.90 -1.70
C SER A 189 -0.64 -23.40 -3.04
N ALA A 190 -1.96 -23.33 -3.19
CA ALA A 190 -2.63 -23.65 -4.44
C ALA A 190 -2.30 -22.68 -5.58
N ARG A 191 -1.63 -21.54 -5.26
CA ARG A 191 -1.18 -20.57 -6.28
C ARG A 191 0.16 -20.98 -6.87
N PRO A 192 0.21 -21.35 -8.16
CA PRO A 192 1.47 -21.75 -8.81
C PRO A 192 2.54 -20.66 -8.77
N THR A 193 2.13 -19.40 -8.77
CA THR A 193 3.02 -18.23 -8.73
C THR A 193 3.82 -18.16 -7.43
N VAL A 194 3.24 -18.50 -6.28
CA VAL A 194 3.92 -18.43 -4.98
C VAL A 194 5.12 -19.38 -4.93
N LYS A 195 5.03 -20.56 -5.55
CA LYS A 195 6.12 -21.53 -5.61
C LYS A 195 7.35 -21.03 -6.38
N ARG A 196 7.16 -20.07 -7.31
CA ARG A 196 8.26 -19.48 -8.08
C ARG A 196 9.03 -18.40 -7.29
N TYR A 197 8.46 -17.88 -6.21
CA TYR A 197 9.12 -16.93 -5.32
C TYR A 197 10.02 -17.68 -4.32
N THR A 198 11.14 -18.22 -4.81
CA THR A 198 12.11 -18.93 -3.96
C THR A 198 12.69 -17.99 -2.90
N LYS A 199 13.17 -18.56 -1.79
CA LYS A 199 13.81 -17.82 -0.70
C LYS A 199 14.95 -16.93 -1.22
N ASP A 200 15.84 -17.50 -2.03
CA ASP A 200 17.02 -16.80 -2.57
C ASP A 200 16.62 -15.65 -3.50
N LEU A 201 15.60 -15.86 -4.36
CA LEU A 201 15.08 -14.81 -5.22
C LEU A 201 14.50 -13.67 -4.38
N CYS A 202 13.67 -13.99 -3.40
CA CYS A 202 13.04 -12.96 -2.55
C CYS A 202 14.10 -12.20 -1.75
N LEU A 203 15.04 -12.88 -1.09
CA LEU A 203 16.07 -12.21 -0.29
C LEU A 203 16.97 -11.33 -1.15
N ARG A 204 17.42 -11.80 -2.31
CA ARG A 204 18.21 -10.99 -3.24
C ARG A 204 17.47 -9.73 -3.64
N ASN A 205 16.20 -9.85 -4.06
CA ASN A 205 15.41 -8.69 -4.44
C ASN A 205 15.16 -7.73 -3.26
N ILE A 206 14.85 -8.23 -2.06
CA ILE A 206 14.67 -7.40 -0.86
C ILE A 206 15.95 -6.57 -0.58
N ILE A 207 17.13 -7.21 -0.66
CA ILE A 207 18.41 -6.52 -0.43
C ILE A 207 18.65 -5.48 -1.52
N THR A 208 18.49 -5.84 -2.80
CA THR A 208 18.67 -4.90 -3.92
C THR A 208 17.73 -3.70 -3.79
N MET A 209 16.44 -3.94 -3.52
CA MET A 209 15.44 -2.88 -3.35
C MET A 209 15.75 -1.99 -2.14
N ALA A 210 16.21 -2.56 -1.01
CA ALA A 210 16.62 -1.80 0.15
C ALA A 210 17.80 -0.85 -0.17
N VAL A 211 18.80 -1.33 -0.90
CA VAL A 211 19.94 -0.50 -1.34
C VAL A 211 19.47 0.59 -2.31
N THR A 212 18.66 0.22 -3.30
CA THR A 212 18.13 1.17 -4.30
C THR A 212 17.29 2.27 -3.65
N SER A 213 16.39 1.92 -2.71
CA SER A 213 15.59 2.90 -1.95
C SER A 213 16.50 3.89 -1.18
N ASN A 214 17.54 3.39 -0.50
CA ASN A 214 18.48 4.29 0.18
C ASN A 214 19.18 5.25 -0.78
N ILE A 215 19.58 4.78 -1.97
CA ILE A 215 20.20 5.63 -3.00
C ILE A 215 19.21 6.69 -3.49
N ILE A 216 17.99 6.30 -3.83
CA ILE A 216 16.94 7.23 -4.27
C ILE A 216 16.65 8.28 -3.19
N TYR A 217 16.52 7.85 -1.93
CA TYR A 217 16.25 8.75 -0.82
C TYR A 217 17.39 9.73 -0.56
N ILE A 218 18.66 9.28 -0.64
CA ILE A 218 19.84 10.15 -0.56
C ILE A 218 19.82 11.16 -1.71
N LEU A 219 19.61 10.71 -2.95
CA LEU A 219 19.52 11.61 -4.10
C LEU A 219 18.36 12.62 -3.95
N TYR A 220 17.21 12.19 -3.43
CA TYR A 220 16.11 13.09 -3.10
C TYR A 220 16.54 14.17 -2.09
N CYS A 221 17.26 13.81 -1.03
CA CYS A 221 17.72 14.77 -0.03
C CYS A 221 18.69 15.82 -0.59
N PHE A 222 19.40 15.53 -1.69
CA PHE A 222 20.33 16.47 -2.32
C PHE A 222 19.70 17.22 -3.51
N TYR A 223 18.81 16.60 -4.28
CA TYR A 223 18.34 17.07 -5.58
C TYR A 223 16.82 17.09 -5.74
N GLY A 224 16.07 16.72 -4.68
CA GLY A 224 14.60 16.65 -4.74
C GLY A 224 13.97 18.01 -4.96
N GLU A 225 12.83 18.03 -5.64
CA GLU A 225 12.10 19.25 -5.98
C GLU A 225 11.62 20.04 -4.75
N SER A 226 11.33 19.36 -3.63
CA SER A 226 10.94 20.00 -2.37
C SER A 226 12.13 20.56 -1.58
N ILE A 227 13.38 20.21 -1.93
CA ILE A 227 14.59 20.59 -1.17
C ILE A 227 14.81 22.10 -1.10
N PRO A 228 14.52 22.92 -2.14
CA PRO A 228 14.63 24.37 -2.02
C PRO A 228 13.76 24.99 -0.93
N HIS A 229 12.67 24.31 -0.52
CA HIS A 229 11.73 24.76 0.50
C HIS A 229 12.04 24.21 1.90
N VAL A 230 13.05 23.31 2.02
CA VAL A 230 13.47 22.75 3.31
C VAL A 230 14.19 23.83 4.14
N ARG A 231 13.74 24.06 5.36
CA ARG A 231 14.35 25.04 6.27
C ARG A 231 15.64 24.53 6.91
N HIS A 232 15.70 23.23 7.17
CA HIS A 232 16.81 22.61 7.91
C HIS A 232 17.40 21.41 7.17
N HIS A 233 18.23 21.66 6.17
CA HIS A 233 18.86 20.62 5.33
C HIS A 233 19.65 19.57 6.14
N GLY A 234 20.32 19.98 7.25
CA GLY A 234 21.07 19.07 8.10
C GLY A 234 20.23 17.93 8.67
N TYR A 235 18.97 18.20 9.02
CA TYR A 235 18.04 17.18 9.51
C TYR A 235 17.58 16.24 8.39
N MET A 236 17.44 16.73 7.15
CA MET A 236 17.17 15.87 5.99
C MET A 236 18.33 14.88 5.77
N TYR A 237 19.59 15.34 5.86
CA TYR A 237 20.74 14.43 5.75
C TYR A 237 20.82 13.43 6.91
N LEU A 238 20.49 13.86 8.14
CA LEU A 238 20.39 12.95 9.28
C LEU A 238 19.33 11.86 9.06
N SER A 239 18.22 12.20 8.44
CA SER A 239 17.14 11.23 8.14
C SER A 239 17.59 10.10 7.22
N CYS A 240 18.60 10.31 6.34
CA CYS A 240 19.18 9.25 5.50
C CYS A 240 19.76 8.11 6.36
N GLY A 241 20.46 8.45 7.44
CA GLY A 241 21.00 7.45 8.38
C GLY A 241 19.90 6.60 9.02
N ILE A 242 18.75 7.23 9.34
CA ILE A 242 17.62 6.52 9.96
C ILE A 242 16.95 5.58 8.95
N VAL A 243 16.76 6.02 7.70
CA VAL A 243 16.22 5.18 6.62
C VAL A 243 17.16 3.98 6.38
N MET A 244 18.48 4.20 6.40
CA MET A 244 19.46 3.12 6.26
C MET A 244 19.34 2.10 7.42
N LEU A 245 19.24 2.56 8.67
CA LEU A 245 19.08 1.67 9.83
C LEU A 245 17.78 0.88 9.76
N ALA A 246 16.66 1.51 9.35
CA ALA A 246 15.38 0.85 9.16
C ALA A 246 15.45 -0.22 8.05
N SER A 247 16.11 0.09 6.92
CA SER A 247 16.34 -0.84 5.81
C SER A 247 17.19 -2.04 6.23
N LEU A 248 18.28 -1.81 6.97
CA LEU A 248 19.14 -2.87 7.52
C LEU A 248 18.36 -3.77 8.49
N ARG A 249 17.54 -3.17 9.36
CA ARG A 249 16.66 -3.95 10.26
C ARG A 249 15.68 -4.79 9.49
N PHE A 250 15.01 -4.24 8.47
CA PHE A 250 14.04 -4.95 7.65
C PHE A 250 14.70 -6.13 6.91
N VAL A 251 15.86 -5.93 6.30
CA VAL A 251 16.65 -6.99 5.65
C VAL A 251 17.05 -8.07 6.65
N SER A 252 17.46 -7.69 7.88
CA SER A 252 17.79 -8.64 8.94
C SER A 252 16.59 -9.51 9.31
N LEU A 253 15.41 -8.93 9.45
CA LEU A 253 14.17 -9.66 9.73
C LEU A 253 13.81 -10.62 8.60
N ALA A 254 14.00 -10.21 7.34
CA ALA A 254 13.78 -11.06 6.19
C ALA A 254 14.75 -12.26 6.17
N LYS A 255 16.05 -12.04 6.44
CA LYS A 255 17.07 -13.11 6.54
C LYS A 255 16.79 -14.10 7.68
N GLN A 256 16.28 -13.60 8.82
CA GLN A 256 15.95 -14.41 9.98
C GLN A 256 14.55 -15.08 9.87
N GLU A 257 13.86 -14.91 8.75
CA GLU A 257 12.52 -15.46 8.51
C GLU A 257 11.46 -14.94 9.53
N ARG A 258 11.74 -13.81 10.18
CA ARG A 258 10.87 -13.16 11.17
C ARG A 258 9.88 -12.18 10.53
N LEU A 259 9.38 -12.51 9.36
CA LEU A 259 8.35 -11.76 8.66
C LEU A 259 6.95 -12.19 9.15
N CYS A 260 5.95 -11.37 8.85
CA CYS A 260 4.57 -11.70 9.13
C CYS A 260 3.70 -11.48 7.88
N TYR A 261 2.53 -12.12 7.85
CA TYR A 261 1.60 -12.01 6.73
C TYR A 261 1.19 -10.57 6.42
N ASN A 262 0.98 -9.78 7.47
CA ASN A 262 0.69 -8.36 7.34
C ASN A 262 1.95 -7.54 7.67
N ILE A 263 2.64 -7.08 6.63
CA ILE A 263 3.88 -6.31 6.76
C ILE A 263 3.66 -5.00 7.55
N THR A 264 2.49 -4.38 7.48
CA THR A 264 2.16 -3.21 8.31
C THR A 264 2.25 -3.53 9.80
N ASN A 265 1.80 -4.71 10.21
CA ASN A 265 1.92 -5.15 11.60
C ASN A 265 3.39 -5.37 12.01
N LEU A 266 4.26 -5.74 11.08
CA LEU A 266 5.70 -5.86 11.36
C LEU A 266 6.28 -4.50 11.75
N PHE A 267 5.99 -3.44 10.97
CA PHE A 267 6.45 -2.08 11.28
C PHE A 267 5.93 -1.58 12.63
N LEU A 268 4.68 -1.91 12.99
CA LEU A 268 4.07 -1.46 14.25
C LEU A 268 4.52 -2.26 15.48
N LYS A 269 5.00 -3.50 15.30
CA LYS A 269 5.32 -4.41 16.42
C LYS A 269 6.80 -4.66 16.62
N ASP A 270 7.63 -4.40 15.60
CA ASP A 270 9.07 -4.57 15.75
C ASP A 270 9.66 -3.44 16.61
N TRP A 271 10.43 -3.83 17.61
CA TRP A 271 11.00 -2.94 18.61
C TRP A 271 11.94 -1.87 18.05
N ALA A 272 12.51 -2.08 16.86
CA ALA A 272 13.42 -1.14 16.21
C ALA A 272 12.73 -0.38 15.06
N LEU A 273 11.92 -1.06 14.20
CA LEU A 273 11.27 -0.40 13.06
C LEU A 273 10.28 0.67 13.48
N MET A 274 9.48 0.41 14.54
CA MET A 274 8.51 1.38 15.02
C MET A 274 9.17 2.67 15.53
N PRO A 275 10.15 2.64 16.48
CA PRO A 275 10.84 3.85 16.90
C PRO A 275 11.57 4.56 15.76
N LEU A 276 12.26 3.83 14.88
CA LEU A 276 12.95 4.43 13.72
C LEU A 276 11.99 5.16 12.81
N SER A 277 10.79 4.60 12.55
CA SER A 277 9.76 5.26 11.75
C SER A 277 9.25 6.54 12.40
N LEU A 278 9.02 6.52 13.72
CA LEU A 278 8.58 7.71 14.47
C LEU A 278 9.64 8.81 14.50
N VAL A 279 10.89 8.45 14.76
CA VAL A 279 12.03 9.39 14.76
C VAL A 279 12.22 9.98 13.37
N TRP A 280 12.17 9.16 12.31
CA TRP A 280 12.23 9.64 10.93
C TRP A 280 11.11 10.64 10.64
N THR A 281 9.85 10.28 10.96
CA THR A 281 8.71 11.18 10.75
C THR A 281 8.90 12.51 11.49
N GLY A 282 9.34 12.48 12.75
CA GLY A 282 9.59 13.69 13.54
C GLY A 282 10.70 14.57 12.95
N ILE A 283 11.82 13.97 12.54
CA ILE A 283 12.94 14.69 11.94
C ILE A 283 12.54 15.32 10.60
N VAL A 284 11.87 14.55 9.73
CA VAL A 284 11.46 15.07 8.42
C VAL A 284 10.37 16.14 8.57
N THR A 285 9.41 15.95 9.49
CA THR A 285 8.42 16.99 9.79
C THR A 285 9.07 18.27 10.28
N TYR A 286 10.03 18.16 11.20
CA TYR A 286 10.77 19.34 11.69
C TYR A 286 11.54 20.03 10.56
N ALA A 287 12.25 19.26 9.74
CA ALA A 287 13.03 19.80 8.62
C ALA A 287 12.20 20.51 7.57
N LEU A 288 10.98 20.02 7.30
CA LEU A 288 10.09 20.55 6.28
C LEU A 288 9.25 21.73 6.78
N TYR A 289 8.67 21.62 7.98
CA TYR A 289 7.62 22.55 8.42
C TYR A 289 8.10 23.64 9.42
N PHE A 290 9.19 23.40 10.13
CA PHE A 290 9.73 24.29 11.18
C PHE A 290 11.13 24.78 10.86
#